data_0096fe57b1a5e7f522c16f3adbeb4738
#
_entry.id   0096fe57b1a5e7f522c16f3adbeb4738
#
_cell.length_a   1.000
_cell.length_b   1.000
_cell.length_c   1.000
_cell.angle_alpha   90.00
_cell.angle_beta   90.00
_cell.angle_gamma   90.00
#
_symmetry.space_group_name_H-M   'P 1'
#
loop_
_entity.id
_entity.type
_entity.pdbx_description
1 polymer ?
#
loop_
_entity_poly.entity_id
_entity_poly.type
_entity_poly.pdbx_seq_one_letter_code
_entity_poly.pdbx_strand_id
1 'polypeptide(L)'
;LSSDQIAAIETADIKHLTSGQVAAMTSDQVQALTTDQVAAMEALDLRAMTSVNVSKLGTDQIQALTTAQVANMTTAQIQALTTDQVTAMDTANVTALTTAQTMALTNGQMAALTSDQLQALTTLQISTLKATQIAALTSEQISAIETADIKALTAVQAAALGSDQVAALTTSQIAAL
;
A
#
# COMPACT_ATOMS: atom_id res chain seq x y z
N LEU A 1 -21.72 -0.97 -20.01
CA LEU A 1 -22.06 -2.18 -19.26
C LEU A 1 -22.63 -1.81 -17.91
N SER A 2 -23.64 -2.55 -17.42
CA SER A 2 -24.10 -2.45 -16.03
C SER A 2 -23.11 -3.14 -15.07
N SER A 3 -23.27 -2.90 -13.74
CA SER A 3 -22.49 -3.61 -12.71
C SER A 3 -22.65 -5.12 -12.80
N ASP A 4 -23.89 -5.62 -13.03
CA ASP A 4 -24.16 -7.05 -13.19
C ASP A 4 -23.46 -7.64 -14.42
N GLN A 5 -23.42 -6.87 -15.52
CA GLN A 5 -22.71 -7.30 -16.74
C GLN A 5 -21.18 -7.32 -16.52
N ILE A 6 -20.62 -6.41 -15.73
CA ILE A 6 -19.21 -6.45 -15.35
C ILE A 6 -18.91 -7.69 -14.50
N ALA A 7 -19.71 -7.96 -13.48
CA ALA A 7 -19.54 -9.13 -12.63
C ALA A 7 -19.67 -10.46 -13.40
N ALA A 8 -20.46 -10.47 -14.49
CA ALA A 8 -20.70 -11.64 -15.34
C ALA A 8 -19.62 -11.88 -16.41
N ILE A 9 -18.65 -10.97 -16.59
CA ILE A 9 -17.53 -11.21 -17.51
C ILE A 9 -16.71 -12.40 -16.99
N GLU A 10 -16.39 -13.33 -17.87
CA GLU A 10 -15.53 -14.44 -17.48
C GLU A 10 -14.14 -13.93 -17.08
N THR A 11 -13.57 -14.49 -16.03
CA THR A 11 -12.24 -14.09 -15.52
C THR A 11 -11.16 -14.15 -16.61
N ALA A 12 -11.28 -15.15 -17.52
CA ALA A 12 -10.38 -15.27 -18.66
C ALA A 12 -10.45 -14.11 -19.65
N ASP A 13 -11.59 -13.41 -19.73
CA ASP A 13 -11.81 -12.30 -20.66
C ASP A 13 -11.39 -10.94 -20.07
N ILE A 14 -11.24 -10.84 -18.75
CA ILE A 14 -10.80 -9.61 -18.09
C ILE A 14 -9.45 -9.11 -18.62
N LYS A 15 -8.50 -10.02 -18.86
CA LYS A 15 -7.19 -9.68 -19.46
C LYS A 15 -7.25 -9.11 -20.87
N HIS A 16 -8.39 -9.20 -21.54
CA HIS A 16 -8.61 -8.64 -22.88
C HIS A 16 -9.24 -7.25 -22.84
N LEU A 17 -9.57 -6.73 -21.65
CA LEU A 17 -9.92 -5.33 -21.50
C LEU A 17 -8.71 -4.47 -21.86
N THR A 18 -8.94 -3.40 -22.58
CA THR A 18 -7.89 -2.42 -22.86
C THR A 18 -7.77 -1.43 -21.70
N SER A 19 -6.59 -0.83 -21.53
CA SER A 19 -6.37 0.23 -20.53
C SER A 19 -7.38 1.39 -20.67
N GLY A 20 -7.81 1.71 -21.91
CA GLY A 20 -8.85 2.71 -22.15
C GLY A 20 -10.23 2.31 -21.63
N GLN A 21 -10.59 1.04 -21.73
CA GLN A 21 -11.84 0.51 -21.17
C GLN A 21 -11.82 0.51 -19.65
N VAL A 22 -10.70 0.10 -19.05
CA VAL A 22 -10.53 0.12 -17.60
C VAL A 22 -10.54 1.57 -17.06
N ALA A 23 -9.87 2.50 -17.72
CA ALA A 23 -9.88 3.92 -17.35
C ALA A 23 -11.27 4.56 -17.42
N ALA A 24 -12.15 4.05 -18.32
CA ALA A 24 -13.50 4.54 -18.51
C ALA A 24 -14.55 3.88 -17.58
N MET A 25 -14.15 2.94 -16.74
CA MET A 25 -15.08 2.29 -15.80
C MET A 25 -15.60 3.31 -14.78
N THR A 26 -16.88 3.19 -14.45
CA THR A 26 -17.48 3.93 -13.33
C THR A 26 -17.10 3.28 -11.99
N SER A 27 -17.27 4.03 -10.89
CA SER A 27 -17.02 3.50 -9.55
C SER A 27 -17.89 2.27 -9.24
N ASP A 28 -19.16 2.25 -9.68
CA ASP A 28 -20.06 1.11 -9.48
C ASP A 28 -19.58 -0.12 -10.23
N GLN A 29 -19.06 0.07 -11.44
CA GLN A 29 -18.49 -1.03 -12.25
C GLN A 29 -17.22 -1.59 -11.61
N VAL A 30 -16.35 -0.71 -11.06
CA VAL A 30 -15.14 -1.13 -10.35
C VAL A 30 -15.47 -1.93 -9.08
N GLN A 31 -16.47 -1.48 -8.32
CA GLN A 31 -16.96 -2.20 -7.14
C GLN A 31 -17.61 -3.56 -7.47
N ALA A 32 -18.17 -3.69 -8.66
CA ALA A 32 -18.81 -4.93 -9.13
C ALA A 32 -17.80 -5.99 -9.61
N LEU A 33 -16.54 -5.64 -9.83
CA LEU A 33 -15.51 -6.64 -10.17
C LEU A 33 -15.38 -7.65 -9.05
N THR A 34 -15.30 -8.93 -9.39
CA THR A 34 -14.97 -9.97 -8.43
C THR A 34 -13.46 -9.93 -8.09
N THR A 35 -13.07 -10.55 -6.97
CA THR A 35 -11.66 -10.69 -6.57
C THR A 35 -10.84 -11.41 -7.64
N ASP A 36 -11.39 -12.46 -8.25
CA ASP A 36 -10.74 -13.21 -9.33
C ASP A 36 -10.55 -12.35 -10.59
N GLN A 37 -11.54 -11.51 -10.92
CA GLN A 37 -11.42 -10.56 -12.03
C GLN A 37 -10.35 -9.52 -11.77
N VAL A 38 -10.28 -8.97 -10.55
CA VAL A 38 -9.23 -8.02 -10.15
C VAL A 38 -7.85 -8.67 -10.23
N ALA A 39 -7.69 -9.88 -9.72
CA ALA A 39 -6.42 -10.61 -9.77
C ALA A 39 -5.99 -10.95 -11.22
N ALA A 40 -6.95 -11.21 -12.13
CA ALA A 40 -6.68 -11.53 -13.52
C ALA A 40 -6.41 -10.32 -14.42
N MET A 41 -6.73 -9.10 -13.97
CA MET A 41 -6.47 -7.86 -14.71
C MET A 41 -4.97 -7.66 -14.94
N GLU A 42 -4.58 -7.21 -16.13
CA GLU A 42 -3.18 -6.88 -16.38
C GLU A 42 -2.74 -5.68 -15.52
N ALA A 43 -1.49 -5.70 -15.06
CA ALA A 43 -0.96 -4.63 -14.19
C ALA A 43 -1.00 -3.24 -14.85
N LEU A 44 -0.83 -3.17 -16.18
CA LEU A 44 -0.92 -1.92 -16.93
C LEU A 44 -2.35 -1.41 -17.02
N ASP A 45 -3.34 -2.30 -17.05
CA ASP A 45 -4.75 -1.92 -17.09
C ASP A 45 -5.22 -1.43 -15.72
N LEU A 46 -4.81 -2.10 -14.63
CA LEU A 46 -5.02 -1.58 -13.28
C LEU A 46 -4.39 -0.19 -13.10
N ARG A 47 -3.17 0.01 -13.63
CA ARG A 47 -2.49 1.31 -13.63
C ARG A 47 -3.27 2.39 -14.37
N ALA A 48 -4.04 2.05 -15.39
CA ALA A 48 -4.88 2.99 -16.15
C ALA A 48 -6.14 3.41 -15.39
N MET A 49 -6.53 2.67 -14.36
CA MET A 49 -7.67 3.02 -13.50
C MET A 49 -7.45 4.38 -12.86
N THR A 50 -8.51 5.20 -12.75
CA THR A 50 -8.40 6.49 -12.04
C THR A 50 -8.13 6.28 -10.54
N SER A 51 -7.42 7.22 -9.90
CA SER A 51 -7.18 7.16 -8.45
C SER A 51 -8.48 7.14 -7.64
N VAL A 52 -9.53 7.81 -8.14
CA VAL A 52 -10.87 7.78 -7.54
C VAL A 52 -11.43 6.36 -7.58
N ASN A 53 -11.33 5.67 -8.70
CA ASN A 53 -11.82 4.30 -8.85
C ASN A 53 -11.02 3.30 -8.00
N VAL A 54 -9.70 3.49 -7.90
CA VAL A 54 -8.86 2.68 -6.99
C VAL A 54 -9.33 2.82 -5.54
N SER A 55 -9.69 4.03 -5.09
CA SER A 55 -10.24 4.25 -3.74
C SER A 55 -11.62 3.65 -3.51
N LYS A 56 -12.30 3.18 -4.57
CA LYS A 56 -13.61 2.51 -4.51
C LYS A 56 -13.53 0.99 -4.51
N LEU A 57 -12.37 0.42 -4.76
CA LEU A 57 -12.16 -1.03 -4.61
C LEU A 57 -12.48 -1.44 -3.16
N GLY A 58 -13.15 -2.58 -3.01
CA GLY A 58 -13.36 -3.19 -1.68
C GLY A 58 -12.05 -3.74 -1.10
N THR A 59 -12.01 -3.93 0.22
CA THR A 59 -10.85 -4.51 0.92
C THR A 59 -10.47 -5.88 0.36
N ASP A 60 -11.47 -6.73 0.05
CA ASP A 60 -11.24 -8.04 -0.55
C ASP A 60 -10.63 -7.94 -1.96
N GLN A 61 -11.03 -6.93 -2.73
CA GLN A 61 -10.45 -6.65 -4.04
C GLN A 61 -9.00 -6.15 -3.93
N ILE A 62 -8.69 -5.32 -2.92
CA ILE A 62 -7.32 -4.90 -2.62
C ILE A 62 -6.46 -6.08 -2.19
N GLN A 63 -6.97 -6.97 -1.35
CA GLN A 63 -6.28 -8.18 -0.91
C GLN A 63 -5.99 -9.14 -2.08
N ALA A 64 -6.87 -9.18 -3.08
CA ALA A 64 -6.69 -10.00 -4.27
C ALA A 64 -5.66 -9.44 -5.28
N LEU A 65 -5.16 -8.22 -5.09
CA LEU A 65 -4.14 -7.65 -5.97
C LEU A 65 -2.86 -8.48 -5.92
N THR A 66 -2.29 -8.73 -7.08
CA THR A 66 -0.97 -9.36 -7.20
C THR A 66 0.15 -8.34 -6.89
N THR A 67 1.32 -8.83 -6.48
CA THR A 67 2.51 -8.00 -6.26
C THR A 67 2.91 -7.21 -7.50
N ALA A 68 2.75 -7.80 -8.70
CA ALA A 68 3.01 -7.13 -9.97
C ALA A 68 2.05 -5.97 -10.22
N GLN A 69 0.77 -6.12 -9.88
CA GLN A 69 -0.22 -5.06 -10.00
C GLN A 69 0.11 -3.91 -9.03
N VAL A 70 0.40 -4.22 -7.76
CA VAL A 70 0.76 -3.22 -6.75
C VAL A 70 2.03 -2.46 -7.15
N ALA A 71 3.08 -3.14 -7.58
CA ALA A 71 4.33 -2.51 -8.01
C ALA A 71 4.15 -1.57 -9.23
N ASN A 72 3.13 -1.80 -10.05
CA ASN A 72 2.81 -0.98 -11.22
C ASN A 72 1.84 0.17 -10.94
N MET A 73 1.19 0.24 -9.77
CA MET A 73 0.33 1.36 -9.41
C MET A 73 1.10 2.68 -9.43
N THR A 74 0.42 3.74 -9.80
CA THR A 74 0.99 5.10 -9.71
C THR A 74 1.06 5.57 -8.25
N THR A 75 1.95 6.50 -7.95
CA THR A 75 2.00 7.14 -6.61
C THR A 75 0.68 7.83 -6.26
N ALA A 76 -0.03 8.37 -7.24
CA ALA A 76 -1.36 8.97 -7.03
C ALA A 76 -2.42 7.92 -6.66
N GLN A 77 -2.36 6.72 -7.24
CA GLN A 77 -3.23 5.62 -6.86
C GLN A 77 -2.93 5.13 -5.43
N ILE A 78 -1.65 5.00 -5.07
CA ILE A 78 -1.24 4.64 -3.70
C ILE A 78 -1.72 5.69 -2.68
N GLN A 79 -1.59 6.98 -2.98
CA GLN A 79 -2.09 8.06 -2.11
C GLN A 79 -3.60 8.07 -1.96
N ALA A 80 -4.33 7.60 -2.98
CA ALA A 80 -5.79 7.55 -2.97
C ALA A 80 -6.37 6.35 -2.21
N LEU A 81 -5.57 5.34 -1.87
CA LEU A 81 -6.02 4.23 -1.04
C LEU A 81 -6.53 4.74 0.31
N THR A 82 -7.63 4.20 0.77
CA THR A 82 -8.10 4.45 2.14
C THR A 82 -7.22 3.72 3.16
N THR A 83 -7.30 4.11 4.43
CA THR A 83 -6.60 3.41 5.52
C THR A 83 -7.00 1.94 5.61
N ASP A 84 -8.29 1.64 5.43
CA ASP A 84 -8.81 0.27 5.45
C ASP A 84 -8.26 -0.56 4.29
N GLN A 85 -8.14 0.05 3.09
CA GLN A 85 -7.52 -0.59 1.94
C GLN A 85 -6.02 -0.87 2.17
N VAL A 86 -5.30 0.07 2.77
CA VAL A 86 -3.88 -0.13 3.12
C VAL A 86 -3.73 -1.26 4.14
N THR A 87 -4.57 -1.29 5.18
CA THR A 87 -4.56 -2.36 6.19
C THR A 87 -4.91 -3.73 5.59
N ALA A 88 -5.75 -3.76 4.55
CA ALA A 88 -6.15 -5.00 3.86
C ALA A 88 -5.07 -5.55 2.90
N MET A 89 -4.03 -4.79 2.57
CA MET A 89 -2.95 -5.29 1.71
C MET A 89 -2.19 -6.42 2.40
N ASP A 90 -1.86 -7.48 1.64
CA ASP A 90 -0.97 -8.53 2.13
C ASP A 90 0.46 -8.00 2.34
N THR A 91 1.22 -8.60 3.26
CA THR A 91 2.62 -8.23 3.51
C THR A 91 3.49 -8.36 2.26
N ALA A 92 3.23 -9.34 1.39
CA ALA A 92 3.90 -9.48 0.11
C ALA A 92 3.66 -8.28 -0.82
N ASN A 93 2.45 -7.70 -0.81
CA ASN A 93 2.10 -6.51 -1.57
C ASN A 93 2.78 -5.25 -0.99
N VAL A 94 2.89 -5.16 0.33
CA VAL A 94 3.63 -4.07 1.00
C VAL A 94 5.12 -4.13 0.65
N THR A 95 5.72 -5.32 0.68
CA THR A 95 7.12 -5.53 0.24
C THR A 95 7.33 -5.16 -1.24
N ALA A 96 6.34 -5.41 -2.09
CA ALA A 96 6.40 -5.11 -3.53
C ALA A 96 6.27 -3.62 -3.88
N LEU A 97 5.86 -2.77 -2.93
CA LEU A 97 5.84 -1.32 -3.16
C LEU A 97 7.24 -0.83 -3.54
N THR A 98 7.33 -0.02 -4.58
CA THR A 98 8.57 0.70 -4.89
C THR A 98 8.86 1.76 -3.82
N THR A 99 10.12 2.19 -3.69
CA THR A 99 10.48 3.28 -2.77
C THR A 99 9.69 4.57 -3.05
N ALA A 100 9.42 4.87 -4.32
CA ALA A 100 8.59 6.01 -4.71
C ALA A 100 7.14 5.87 -4.21
N GLN A 101 6.57 4.67 -4.27
CA GLN A 101 5.23 4.39 -3.75
C GLN A 101 5.20 4.43 -2.22
N THR A 102 6.21 3.88 -1.55
CA THR A 102 6.34 3.93 -0.08
C THR A 102 6.46 5.38 0.41
N MET A 103 7.27 6.21 -0.27
CA MET A 103 7.36 7.65 0.01
C MET A 103 6.07 8.41 -0.31
N ALA A 104 5.21 7.87 -1.16
CA ALA A 104 3.93 8.49 -1.51
C ALA A 104 2.82 8.20 -0.50
N LEU A 105 2.97 7.20 0.37
CA LEU A 105 2.00 6.93 1.44
C LEU A 105 1.82 8.18 2.30
N THR A 106 0.58 8.49 2.62
CA THR A 106 0.23 9.59 3.52
C THR A 106 0.58 9.22 4.97
N ASN A 107 0.70 10.21 5.84
CA ASN A 107 0.93 9.98 7.27
C ASN A 107 -0.19 9.12 7.90
N GLY A 108 -1.45 9.33 7.48
CA GLY A 108 -2.58 8.50 7.93
C GLY A 108 -2.47 7.05 7.48
N GLN A 109 -2.04 6.81 6.24
CA GLN A 109 -1.79 5.46 5.73
C GLN A 109 -0.62 4.79 6.47
N MET A 110 0.46 5.53 6.77
CA MET A 110 1.59 5.01 7.57
C MET A 110 1.14 4.59 8.97
N ALA A 111 0.34 5.42 9.64
CA ALA A 111 -0.20 5.11 10.98
C ALA A 111 -1.20 3.93 10.95
N ALA A 112 -1.81 3.65 9.80
CA ALA A 112 -2.77 2.54 9.64
C ALA A 112 -2.11 1.19 9.28
N LEU A 113 -0.84 1.18 8.87
CA LEU A 113 -0.12 -0.08 8.63
C LEU A 113 -0.13 -0.95 9.89
N THR A 114 -0.38 -2.24 9.72
CA THR A 114 -0.20 -3.19 10.82
C THR A 114 1.29 -3.36 11.15
N SER A 115 1.59 -3.89 12.34
CA SER A 115 2.99 -4.20 12.71
C SER A 115 3.63 -5.19 11.73
N ASP A 116 2.88 -6.19 11.27
CA ASP A 116 3.36 -7.18 10.28
C ASP A 116 3.65 -6.52 8.92
N GLN A 117 2.79 -5.59 8.49
CA GLN A 117 3.01 -4.84 7.26
C GLN A 117 4.23 -3.92 7.36
N LEU A 118 4.44 -3.29 8.52
CA LEU A 118 5.60 -2.44 8.75
C LEU A 118 6.90 -3.26 8.77
N GLN A 119 6.90 -4.44 9.41
CA GLN A 119 8.02 -5.39 9.39
C GLN A 119 8.31 -5.95 8.00
N ALA A 120 7.30 -6.04 7.13
CA ALA A 120 7.47 -6.49 5.75
C ALA A 120 8.11 -5.43 4.83
N LEU A 121 8.20 -4.18 5.26
CA LEU A 121 8.97 -3.16 4.53
C LEU A 121 10.45 -3.53 4.54
N THR A 122 11.08 -3.42 3.39
CA THR A 122 12.52 -3.63 3.29
C THR A 122 13.30 -2.48 3.96
N THR A 123 14.52 -2.74 4.38
CA THR A 123 15.42 -1.72 4.94
C THR A 123 15.58 -0.51 4.00
N LEU A 124 15.60 -0.74 2.68
CA LEU A 124 15.66 0.33 1.69
C LEU A 124 14.37 1.19 1.72
N GLN A 125 13.20 0.57 1.80
CA GLN A 125 11.93 1.29 1.92
C GLN A 125 11.90 2.13 3.20
N ILE A 126 12.29 1.57 4.35
CA ILE A 126 12.36 2.27 5.64
C ILE A 126 13.32 3.46 5.56
N SER A 127 14.54 3.28 5.05
CA SER A 127 15.56 4.34 4.98
C SER A 127 15.18 5.48 4.03
N THR A 128 14.25 5.25 3.09
CA THR A 128 13.76 6.27 2.15
C THR A 128 12.48 6.98 2.61
N LEU A 129 11.86 6.55 3.72
CA LEU A 129 10.68 7.22 4.27
C LEU A 129 10.98 8.69 4.60
N LYS A 130 9.97 9.53 4.47
CA LYS A 130 10.07 10.92 4.93
C LYS A 130 10.11 10.97 6.46
N ALA A 131 10.79 11.95 7.02
CA ALA A 131 10.78 12.18 8.47
C ALA A 131 9.35 12.31 9.03
N THR A 132 8.44 12.96 8.29
CA THR A 132 7.02 13.08 8.65
C THR A 132 6.29 11.74 8.67
N GLN A 133 6.68 10.78 7.83
CA GLN A 133 6.12 9.43 7.81
C GLN A 133 6.61 8.64 9.03
N ILE A 134 7.89 8.74 9.41
CA ILE A 134 8.44 8.17 10.65
C ILE A 134 7.74 8.76 11.87
N ALA A 135 7.58 10.08 11.93
CA ALA A 135 6.88 10.76 13.03
C ALA A 135 5.39 10.39 13.14
N ALA A 136 4.77 9.91 12.05
CA ALA A 136 3.38 9.49 12.04
C ALA A 136 3.16 8.05 12.53
N LEU A 137 4.21 7.25 12.67
CA LEU A 137 4.10 5.89 13.20
C LEU A 137 3.69 5.91 14.67
N THR A 138 2.90 4.93 15.07
CA THR A 138 2.53 4.76 16.49
C THR A 138 3.70 4.21 17.30
N SER A 139 3.65 4.36 18.61
CA SER A 139 4.65 3.78 19.53
C SER A 139 4.75 2.27 19.39
N GLU A 140 3.62 1.59 19.19
CA GLU A 140 3.55 0.14 18.93
C GLU A 140 4.26 -0.22 17.62
N GLN A 141 4.00 0.52 16.56
CA GLN A 141 4.67 0.33 15.26
C GLN A 141 6.18 0.52 15.38
N ILE A 142 6.65 1.57 16.09
CA ILE A 142 8.09 1.81 16.30
C ILE A 142 8.74 0.65 17.05
N SER A 143 8.11 0.12 18.09
CA SER A 143 8.66 -1.01 18.85
C SER A 143 8.69 -2.31 18.02
N ALA A 144 7.84 -2.43 16.99
CA ALA A 144 7.78 -3.57 16.09
C ALA A 144 8.83 -3.54 14.96
N ILE A 145 9.44 -2.39 14.66
CA ILE A 145 10.48 -2.27 13.62
C ILE A 145 11.70 -3.13 14.00
N GLU A 146 12.24 -3.85 13.03
CA GLU A 146 13.44 -4.64 13.25
C GLU A 146 14.65 -3.75 13.61
N THR A 147 15.54 -4.25 14.47
CA THR A 147 16.75 -3.51 14.91
C THR A 147 17.64 -3.12 13.71
N ALA A 148 17.67 -3.96 12.66
CA ALA A 148 18.41 -3.65 11.44
C ALA A 148 17.86 -2.41 10.70
N ASP A 149 16.54 -2.23 10.73
CA ASP A 149 15.86 -1.11 10.09
C ASP A 149 15.97 0.16 10.94
N ILE A 150 15.93 0.05 12.26
CA ILE A 150 16.24 1.17 13.16
C ILE A 150 17.64 1.70 12.89
N LYS A 151 18.63 0.82 12.74
CA LYS A 151 20.02 1.18 12.39
C LYS A 151 20.13 1.86 11.02
N ALA A 152 19.21 1.58 10.09
CA ALA A 152 19.20 2.18 8.77
C ALA A 152 18.51 3.56 8.71
N LEU A 153 17.91 4.01 9.81
CA LEU A 153 17.32 5.35 9.87
C LEU A 153 18.39 6.42 9.66
N THR A 154 18.09 7.39 8.84
CA THR A 154 18.93 8.58 8.67
C THR A 154 18.85 9.46 9.93
N ALA A 155 19.86 10.31 10.17
CA ALA A 155 19.84 11.24 11.28
C ALA A 155 18.59 12.14 11.31
N VAL A 156 18.05 12.51 10.13
CA VAL A 156 16.82 13.31 10.00
C VAL A 156 15.60 12.51 10.43
N GLN A 157 15.53 11.24 10.08
CA GLN A 157 14.45 10.34 10.50
C GLN A 157 14.50 10.05 12.00
N ALA A 158 15.70 9.77 12.54
CA ALA A 158 15.89 9.55 13.98
C ALA A 158 15.53 10.81 14.81
N ALA A 159 15.91 12.00 14.33
CA ALA A 159 15.54 13.26 14.97
C ALA A 159 14.05 13.60 14.89
N ALA A 160 13.30 12.96 14.00
CA ALA A 160 11.84 13.14 13.87
C ALA A 160 11.03 12.27 14.83
N LEU A 161 11.66 11.33 15.54
CA LEU A 161 10.98 10.50 16.54
C LEU A 161 10.47 11.37 17.69
N GLY A 162 9.19 11.21 18.00
CA GLY A 162 8.55 11.88 19.15
C GLY A 162 8.93 11.22 20.48
N SER A 163 8.68 11.91 21.59
CA SER A 163 8.98 11.42 22.96
C SER A 163 8.38 10.02 23.23
N ASP A 164 7.13 9.81 22.83
CA ASP A 164 6.42 8.55 23.06
C ASP A 164 7.01 7.41 22.20
N GLN A 165 7.42 7.73 20.97
CA GLN A 165 8.10 6.79 20.08
C GLN A 165 9.48 6.40 20.62
N VAL A 166 10.26 7.38 21.13
CA VAL A 166 11.56 7.12 21.76
C VAL A 166 11.39 6.27 23.03
N ALA A 167 10.38 6.55 23.84
CA ALA A 167 10.09 5.78 25.05
C ALA A 167 9.65 4.32 24.73
N ALA A 168 9.10 4.08 23.55
CA ALA A 168 8.68 2.74 23.11
C ALA A 168 9.80 1.92 22.47
N LEU A 169 10.96 2.51 22.17
CA LEU A 169 12.10 1.78 21.62
C LEU A 169 12.60 0.73 22.62
N THR A 170 12.84 -0.46 22.12
CA THR A 170 13.49 -1.51 22.91
C THR A 170 14.96 -1.16 23.20
N THR A 171 15.55 -1.79 24.20
CA THR A 171 16.98 -1.62 24.53
C THR A 171 17.89 -1.90 23.33
N SER A 172 17.55 -2.93 22.53
CA SER A 172 18.32 -3.28 21.33
C SER A 172 18.20 -2.23 20.24
N GLN A 173 17.01 -1.65 20.08
CA GLN A 173 16.76 -0.57 19.11
C GLN A 173 17.50 0.73 19.52
N ILE A 174 17.48 1.09 20.81
CA ILE A 174 18.23 2.24 21.31
C ILE A 174 19.74 2.06 21.09
N ALA A 175 20.27 0.86 21.31
CA ALA A 175 21.70 0.59 21.10
C ALA A 175 22.10 0.59 19.60
N ALA A 176 21.14 0.54 18.69
CA ALA A 176 21.34 0.52 17.23
C ALA A 176 21.24 1.91 16.58
N LEU A 177 20.62 2.90 17.25
CA LEU A 177 20.54 4.30 16.82
C LEU A 177 21.91 5.00 16.92
#